data_6eafc2a6aaaf8deb95998a7501e9d235
#
_entry.id   6eafc2a6aaaf8deb95998a7501e9d235
#
_cell.length_a   1.000
_cell.length_b   1.000
_cell.length_c   1.000
_cell.angle_alpha   90.00
_cell.angle_beta   90.00
_cell.angle_gamma   90.00
#
_symmetry.space_group_name_H-M   'P 1'
#
loop_
_entity.id
_entity.type
_entity.pdbx_description
1 polymer ?
#
loop_
_entity_poly.entity_id
_entity_poly.type
_entity_poly.pdbx_seq_one_letter_code
_entity_poly.pdbx_strand_id
1 'polypeptide(L)'
;ATNSEEITQLIEKKFGFEVDIVSGEEEGVLTSVGVLNSLGSLENFLIVDIGGRSTEFIYDYERKIVSKSLNIGVVSLSELFFDKLPPPEKSLLLAREHIKSNLLESNAFEGRLLVGVAGTFSSLASIFLEQTQFNEKEIHLTELKNEDVFKISNELLHLNEPHIITKYKGLDPKRAK
;
A
#
# COMPACT_ATOMS: atom_id res chain seq x y z
N ALA A 1 17.80 -2.51 -2.95
CA ALA A 1 18.52 -1.50 -2.13
C ALA A 1 20.01 -1.63 -2.38
N THR A 2 20.79 -0.53 -2.37
CA THR A 2 22.23 -0.53 -2.65
C THR A 2 23.06 -1.23 -1.56
N ASN A 3 22.49 -1.50 -0.40
CA ASN A 3 23.10 -2.17 0.76
C ASN A 3 22.48 -3.53 1.09
N SER A 4 21.77 -4.14 0.17
CA SER A 4 21.08 -5.40 0.41
C SER A 4 22.02 -6.54 0.81
N GLU A 5 23.16 -6.68 0.13
CA GLU A 5 24.15 -7.71 0.45
C GLU A 5 24.74 -7.57 1.86
N GLU A 6 25.00 -6.34 2.30
CA GLU A 6 25.50 -6.08 3.66
C GLU A 6 24.47 -6.50 4.72
N ILE A 7 23.19 -6.20 4.47
CA ILE A 7 22.10 -6.55 5.39
C ILE A 7 21.89 -8.05 5.45
N THR A 8 21.88 -8.75 4.30
CA THR A 8 21.72 -10.22 4.28
C THR A 8 22.87 -10.90 5.02
N GLN A 9 24.12 -10.50 4.77
CA GLN A 9 25.29 -11.04 5.47
C GLN A 9 25.23 -10.82 7.00
N LEU A 10 24.73 -9.65 7.42
CA LEU A 10 24.55 -9.36 8.85
C LEU A 10 23.49 -10.27 9.49
N ILE A 11 22.38 -10.52 8.80
CA ILE A 11 21.32 -11.40 9.28
C ILE A 11 21.82 -12.83 9.35
N GLU A 12 22.44 -13.34 8.28
CA GLU A 12 23.01 -14.67 8.21
C GLU A 12 24.02 -14.91 9.32
N LYS A 13 24.95 -13.97 9.51
CA LYS A 13 25.98 -14.04 10.57
C LYS A 13 25.38 -14.00 11.98
N LYS A 14 24.33 -13.20 12.18
CA LYS A 14 23.74 -12.98 13.52
C LYS A 14 22.75 -14.08 13.92
N PHE A 15 22.00 -14.60 12.98
CA PHE A 15 20.87 -15.50 13.23
C PHE A 15 21.02 -16.89 12.61
N GLY A 16 21.98 -17.10 11.71
CA GLY A 16 22.21 -18.37 11.03
C GLY A 16 21.13 -18.71 9.99
N PHE A 17 20.36 -17.72 9.52
CA PHE A 17 19.37 -17.91 8.47
C PHE A 17 19.97 -17.54 7.12
N GLU A 18 19.69 -18.34 6.11
CA GLU A 18 19.90 -17.99 4.72
C GLU A 18 18.83 -16.97 4.29
N VAL A 19 19.24 -15.90 3.62
CA VAL A 19 18.35 -14.78 3.25
C VAL A 19 18.32 -14.62 1.76
N ASP A 20 17.16 -14.86 1.16
CA ASP A 20 16.90 -14.58 -0.24
C ASP A 20 16.28 -13.19 -0.43
N ILE A 21 16.79 -12.45 -1.42
CA ILE A 21 16.19 -11.18 -1.84
C ILE A 21 15.37 -11.45 -3.09
N VAL A 22 14.07 -11.33 -2.94
CA VAL A 22 13.13 -11.51 -4.05
C VAL A 22 12.95 -10.22 -4.85
N SER A 23 12.61 -10.33 -6.11
CA SER A 23 12.16 -9.21 -6.94
C SER A 23 10.76 -8.74 -6.52
N GLY A 24 10.37 -7.50 -6.87
CA GLY A 24 9.01 -7.02 -6.61
C GLY A 24 7.92 -7.86 -7.28
N GLU A 25 8.23 -8.49 -8.41
CA GLU A 25 7.31 -9.42 -9.06
C GLU A 25 7.12 -10.71 -8.25
N GLU A 26 8.21 -11.27 -7.72
CA GLU A 26 8.16 -12.44 -6.83
C GLU A 26 7.48 -12.12 -5.50
N GLU A 27 7.74 -10.92 -4.92
CA GLU A 27 7.05 -10.42 -3.72
C GLU A 27 5.54 -10.39 -3.95
N GLY A 28 5.08 -9.87 -5.10
CA GLY A 28 3.68 -9.86 -5.45
C GLY A 28 3.07 -11.27 -5.60
N VAL A 29 3.78 -12.21 -6.19
CA VAL A 29 3.32 -13.61 -6.26
C VAL A 29 3.17 -14.20 -4.86
N LEU A 30 4.14 -14.00 -3.97
CA LEU A 30 4.05 -14.46 -2.58
C LEU A 30 2.89 -13.81 -1.83
N THR A 31 2.66 -12.52 -2.02
CA THR A 31 1.50 -11.79 -1.48
C THR A 31 0.19 -12.41 -1.95
N SER A 32 0.08 -12.76 -3.24
CA SER A 32 -1.12 -13.40 -3.78
C SER A 32 -1.44 -14.74 -3.12
N VAL A 33 -0.43 -15.54 -2.80
CA VAL A 33 -0.61 -16.81 -2.09
C VAL A 33 -1.25 -16.58 -0.71
N GLY A 34 -0.78 -15.57 0.04
CA GLY A 34 -1.36 -15.21 1.33
C GLY A 34 -2.82 -14.77 1.23
N VAL A 35 -3.13 -13.91 0.26
CA VAL A 35 -4.49 -13.40 0.02
C VAL A 35 -5.44 -14.52 -0.40
N LEU A 36 -5.06 -15.33 -1.38
CA LEU A 36 -5.88 -16.41 -1.90
C LEU A 36 -6.13 -17.51 -0.84
N ASN A 37 -5.17 -17.77 0.03
CA ASN A 37 -5.38 -18.67 1.16
C ASN A 37 -6.39 -18.14 2.17
N SER A 38 -6.48 -16.82 2.35
CA SER A 38 -7.42 -16.17 3.28
C SER A 38 -8.82 -16.04 2.71
N LEU A 39 -8.93 -15.74 1.42
CA LEU A 39 -10.21 -15.42 0.76
C LEU A 39 -10.79 -16.61 -0.02
N GLY A 40 -10.03 -17.70 -0.15
CA GLY A 40 -10.37 -18.80 -1.04
C GLY A 40 -10.02 -18.48 -2.50
N SER A 41 -10.57 -19.26 -3.44
CA SER A 41 -10.34 -19.01 -4.86
C SER A 41 -11.06 -17.74 -5.30
N LEU A 42 -10.33 -16.72 -5.69
CA LEU A 42 -10.86 -15.51 -6.32
C LEU A 42 -10.67 -15.62 -7.85
N GLU A 43 -11.70 -15.27 -8.58
CA GLU A 43 -11.62 -15.05 -10.01
C GLU A 43 -11.80 -13.55 -10.30
N ASN A 44 -11.15 -13.05 -11.34
CA ASN A 44 -11.27 -11.66 -11.78
C ASN A 44 -10.95 -10.65 -10.68
N PHE A 45 -9.81 -10.83 -10.02
CA PHE A 45 -9.36 -9.97 -8.92
C PHE A 45 -8.20 -9.06 -9.32
N LEU A 46 -8.02 -8.01 -8.53
CA LEU A 46 -6.85 -7.15 -8.52
C LEU A 46 -6.42 -6.95 -7.06
N ILE A 47 -5.30 -7.56 -6.67
CA ILE A 47 -4.66 -7.27 -5.38
C ILE A 47 -3.73 -6.07 -5.59
N VAL A 48 -3.81 -5.10 -4.70
CA VAL A 48 -2.94 -3.91 -4.69
C VAL A 48 -2.23 -3.84 -3.36
N ASP A 49 -0.92 -3.86 -3.39
CA ASP A 49 -0.04 -3.64 -2.24
C ASP A 49 0.65 -2.29 -2.39
N ILE A 50 0.32 -1.33 -1.54
CA ILE A 50 0.97 -0.01 -1.54
C ILE A 50 1.98 0.04 -0.41
N GLY A 51 3.23 -0.23 -0.77
CA GLY A 51 4.38 -0.20 0.13
C GLY A 51 5.02 1.19 0.26
N GLY A 52 6.17 1.24 0.94
CA GLY A 52 6.92 2.48 1.13
C GLY A 52 7.60 3.00 -0.13
N ARG A 53 8.16 2.11 -0.93
CA ARG A 53 8.96 2.44 -2.13
C ARG A 53 8.34 1.96 -3.43
N SER A 54 7.48 0.96 -3.37
CA SER A 54 6.85 0.35 -4.54
C SER A 54 5.36 0.14 -4.31
N THR A 55 4.67 -0.17 -5.40
CA THR A 55 3.27 -0.63 -5.40
C THR A 55 3.18 -1.81 -6.34
N GLU A 56 2.69 -2.92 -5.83
CA GLU A 56 2.49 -4.15 -6.57
C GLU A 56 1.02 -4.25 -7.02
N PHE A 57 0.83 -4.57 -8.31
CA PHE A 57 -0.46 -4.89 -8.91
C PHE A 57 -0.45 -6.36 -9.29
N ILE A 58 -1.26 -7.15 -8.62
CA ILE A 58 -1.29 -8.61 -8.77
C ILE A 58 -2.69 -9.00 -9.22
N TYR A 59 -2.80 -9.70 -10.35
CA TYR A 59 -4.07 -10.06 -10.95
C TYR A 59 -4.00 -11.39 -11.70
N ASP A 60 -5.14 -11.98 -11.93
CA ASP A 60 -5.26 -13.17 -12.78
C ASP A 60 -5.34 -12.78 -14.26
N TYR A 61 -4.55 -13.42 -15.07
CA TYR A 61 -4.56 -13.27 -16.52
C TYR A 61 -4.30 -14.63 -17.18
N GLU A 62 -5.19 -15.09 -18.04
CA GLU A 62 -5.08 -16.40 -18.71
C GLU A 62 -4.77 -17.56 -17.75
N ARG A 63 -5.46 -17.59 -16.60
CA ARG A 63 -5.28 -18.59 -15.51
C ARG A 63 -3.89 -18.58 -14.86
N LYS A 64 -3.16 -17.51 -14.99
CA LYS A 64 -1.86 -17.29 -14.32
C LYS A 64 -1.96 -16.08 -13.42
N ILE A 65 -1.20 -16.09 -12.34
CA ILE A 65 -0.99 -14.90 -11.54
C ILE A 65 0.09 -14.07 -12.20
N VAL A 66 -0.24 -12.82 -12.47
CA VAL A 66 0.69 -11.80 -12.99
C VAL A 66 0.90 -10.77 -11.89
N SER A 67 2.14 -10.45 -11.61
CA SER A 67 2.52 -9.36 -10.72
C SER A 67 3.31 -8.31 -11.50
N LYS A 68 2.99 -7.05 -11.26
CA LYS A 68 3.73 -5.89 -11.77
C LYS A 68 4.05 -4.96 -10.62
N SER A 69 5.33 -4.67 -10.43
CA SER A 69 5.80 -3.72 -9.41
C SER A 69 6.13 -2.38 -10.06
N LEU A 70 5.58 -1.31 -9.50
CA LEU A 70 5.88 0.06 -9.87
C LEU A 70 6.70 0.72 -8.76
N ASN A 71 7.74 1.46 -9.13
CA ASN A 71 8.56 2.22 -8.17
C ASN A 71 7.83 3.49 -7.65
N ILE A 72 6.60 3.30 -7.19
CA ILE A 72 5.74 4.33 -6.60
C ILE A 72 5.26 3.82 -5.26
N GLY A 73 5.73 4.42 -4.18
CA GLY A 73 5.31 4.08 -2.82
C GLY A 73 5.10 5.32 -1.97
N VAL A 74 4.47 5.18 -0.82
CA VAL A 74 4.09 6.32 0.03
C VAL A 74 5.30 7.13 0.50
N VAL A 75 6.42 6.47 0.82
CA VAL A 75 7.65 7.14 1.25
C VAL A 75 8.30 7.86 0.09
N SER A 76 8.44 7.19 -1.08
CA SER A 76 9.05 7.83 -2.25
C SER A 76 8.26 9.03 -2.75
N LEU A 77 6.91 8.97 -2.75
CA LEU A 77 6.07 10.11 -3.10
C LEU A 77 6.19 11.26 -2.09
N SER A 78 6.23 10.94 -0.79
CA SER A 78 6.40 11.95 0.25
C SER A 78 7.74 12.66 0.12
N GLU A 79 8.84 11.93 -0.08
CA GLU A 79 10.17 12.50 -0.27
C GLU A 79 10.28 13.37 -1.52
N LEU A 80 9.55 13.05 -2.60
CA LEU A 80 9.61 13.79 -3.85
C LEU A 80 8.74 15.05 -3.88
N PHE A 81 7.58 15.03 -3.21
CA PHE A 81 6.55 16.05 -3.42
C PHE A 81 6.07 16.75 -2.15
N PHE A 82 6.29 16.18 -0.95
CA PHE A 82 5.66 16.65 0.27
C PHE A 82 6.65 17.05 1.36
N ASP A 83 7.18 18.27 1.30
CA ASP A 83 8.06 18.82 2.32
C ASP A 83 7.34 19.12 3.64
N LYS A 84 6.02 19.30 3.58
CA LYS A 84 5.17 19.66 4.73
C LYS A 84 3.74 19.20 4.57
N LEU A 85 3.03 19.05 5.69
CA LEU A 85 1.61 18.76 5.76
C LEU A 85 0.83 19.94 6.39
N PRO A 86 -0.37 20.29 5.88
CA PRO A 86 -0.96 19.78 4.64
C PRO A 86 -0.13 20.18 3.41
N PRO A 87 -0.10 19.32 2.38
CA PRO A 87 0.70 19.59 1.19
C PRO A 87 0.13 20.75 0.36
N PRO A 88 0.98 21.59 -0.25
CA PRO A 88 0.52 22.60 -1.18
C PRO A 88 -0.20 22.01 -2.38
N GLU A 89 -1.21 22.70 -2.91
CA GLU A 89 -1.99 22.24 -4.08
C GLU A 89 -1.10 21.90 -5.29
N LYS A 90 -0.08 22.71 -5.55
CA LYS A 90 0.89 22.45 -6.62
C LYS A 90 1.60 21.11 -6.44
N SER A 91 2.02 20.79 -5.22
CA SER A 91 2.66 19.51 -4.90
C SER A 91 1.72 18.33 -5.11
N LEU A 92 0.45 18.48 -4.74
CA LEU A 92 -0.58 17.47 -4.99
C LEU A 92 -0.81 17.22 -6.48
N LEU A 93 -0.86 18.28 -7.28
CA LEU A 93 -1.00 18.16 -8.74
C LEU A 93 0.18 17.41 -9.35
N LEU A 94 1.41 17.79 -8.99
CA LEU A 94 2.63 17.13 -9.48
C LEU A 94 2.69 15.66 -9.07
N ALA A 95 2.34 15.33 -7.82
CA ALA A 95 2.27 13.95 -7.35
C ALA A 95 1.23 13.12 -8.13
N ARG A 96 0.05 13.69 -8.38
CA ARG A 96 -1.00 13.05 -9.18
C ARG A 96 -0.58 12.81 -10.63
N GLU A 97 0.08 13.77 -11.25
CA GLU A 97 0.61 13.62 -12.61
C GLU A 97 1.69 12.54 -12.66
N HIS A 98 2.61 12.52 -11.67
CA HIS A 98 3.62 11.50 -11.56
C HIS A 98 3.01 10.10 -11.40
N ILE A 99 2.01 9.94 -10.52
CA ILE A 99 1.30 8.67 -10.35
C ILE A 99 0.64 8.26 -11.68
N LYS A 100 -0.13 9.17 -12.31
CA LYS A 100 -0.84 8.87 -13.56
C LYS A 100 0.09 8.45 -14.70
N SER A 101 1.25 9.10 -14.84
CA SER A 101 2.21 8.79 -15.90
C SER A 101 2.90 7.43 -15.74
N ASN A 102 2.86 6.87 -14.52
CA ASN A 102 3.47 5.58 -14.21
C ASN A 102 2.45 4.46 -14.00
N LEU A 103 1.17 4.80 -13.80
CA LEU A 103 0.12 3.79 -13.67
C LEU A 103 -0.04 3.01 -14.99
N LEU A 104 -0.25 1.72 -14.84
CA LEU A 104 -0.63 0.83 -15.93
C LEU A 104 -1.97 1.30 -16.55
N GLU A 105 -2.17 0.99 -17.82
CA GLU A 105 -3.45 1.30 -18.48
C GLU A 105 -4.62 0.72 -17.68
N SER A 106 -5.53 1.57 -17.27
CA SER A 106 -6.64 1.24 -16.35
C SER A 106 -7.59 0.16 -16.89
N ASN A 107 -7.67 0.02 -18.21
CA ASN A 107 -8.54 -0.96 -18.88
C ASN A 107 -8.22 -2.42 -18.50
N ALA A 108 -6.98 -2.71 -18.09
CA ALA A 108 -6.59 -4.04 -17.62
C ALA A 108 -7.25 -4.44 -16.29
N PHE A 109 -7.82 -3.48 -15.56
CA PHE A 109 -8.33 -3.68 -14.19
C PHE A 109 -9.83 -3.46 -14.08
N GLU A 110 -10.50 -3.06 -15.15
CA GLU A 110 -11.93 -2.78 -15.14
C GLU A 110 -12.75 -4.03 -14.81
N GLY A 111 -13.74 -3.86 -13.91
CA GLY A 111 -14.63 -4.93 -13.47
C GLY A 111 -14.01 -5.96 -12.53
N ARG A 112 -12.76 -5.76 -12.07
CA ARG A 112 -12.10 -6.66 -11.12
C ARG A 112 -12.48 -6.33 -9.67
N LEU A 113 -12.54 -7.37 -8.83
CA LEU A 113 -12.63 -7.19 -7.38
C LEU A 113 -11.29 -6.69 -6.87
N LEU A 114 -11.26 -5.46 -6.34
CA LEU A 114 -10.04 -4.88 -5.76
C LEU A 114 -9.87 -5.36 -4.31
N VAL A 115 -8.71 -5.94 -4.03
CA VAL A 115 -8.29 -6.36 -2.68
C VAL A 115 -7.06 -5.55 -2.30
N GLY A 116 -7.21 -4.65 -1.34
CA GLY A 116 -6.11 -3.86 -0.80
C GLY A 116 -5.39 -4.58 0.32
N VAL A 117 -4.07 -4.60 0.30
CA VAL A 117 -3.24 -5.21 1.35
C VAL A 117 -2.20 -4.24 1.88
N ALA A 118 -1.48 -4.67 2.90
CA ALA A 118 -0.44 -3.92 3.60
C ALA A 118 -0.93 -2.64 4.32
N GLY A 119 0.03 -1.83 4.68
CA GLY A 119 -0.18 -0.78 5.67
C GLY A 119 -1.07 0.37 5.22
N THR A 120 -1.07 0.72 3.95
CA THR A 120 -1.90 1.82 3.44
C THR A 120 -3.38 1.47 3.53
N PHE A 121 -3.76 0.29 3.06
CA PHE A 121 -5.15 -0.16 3.12
C PHE A 121 -5.62 -0.45 4.55
N SER A 122 -4.77 -1.05 5.39
CA SER A 122 -5.12 -1.25 6.80
C SER A 122 -5.29 0.08 7.54
N SER A 123 -4.52 1.11 7.20
CA SER A 123 -4.71 2.46 7.75
C SER A 123 -6.04 3.08 7.31
N LEU A 124 -6.41 2.96 6.04
CA LEU A 124 -7.70 3.43 5.53
C LEU A 124 -8.87 2.72 6.22
N ALA A 125 -8.78 1.40 6.40
CA ALA A 125 -9.81 0.62 7.10
C ALA A 125 -9.91 0.99 8.59
N SER A 126 -8.77 1.20 9.27
CA SER A 126 -8.76 1.67 10.67
C SER A 126 -9.41 3.05 10.83
N ILE A 127 -9.15 3.97 9.89
CA ILE A 127 -9.80 5.29 9.86
C ILE A 127 -11.30 5.16 9.61
N PHE A 128 -11.69 4.34 8.63
CA PHE A 128 -13.09 4.10 8.27
C PHE A 128 -13.90 3.53 9.44
N LEU A 129 -13.31 2.58 10.18
CA LEU A 129 -13.90 1.96 11.36
C LEU A 129 -13.83 2.84 12.62
N GLU A 130 -13.25 4.05 12.52
CA GLU A 130 -13.04 4.97 13.65
C GLU A 130 -12.35 4.30 14.86
N GLN A 131 -11.41 3.41 14.59
CA GLN A 131 -10.72 2.66 15.64
C GLN A 131 -9.98 3.61 16.59
N THR A 132 -10.12 3.38 17.89
CA THR A 132 -9.34 4.08 18.92
C THR A 132 -8.03 3.40 19.26
N GLN A 133 -7.92 2.13 18.93
CA GLN A 133 -6.73 1.29 19.01
C GLN A 133 -6.73 0.35 17.81
N PHE A 134 -5.58 0.21 17.16
CA PHE A 134 -5.45 -0.66 15.98
C PHE A 134 -5.82 -2.11 16.30
N ASN A 135 -6.78 -2.66 15.57
CA ASN A 135 -7.25 -4.03 15.70
C ASN A 135 -7.32 -4.68 14.32
N GLU A 136 -6.32 -5.50 14.00
CA GLU A 136 -6.22 -6.16 12.68
C GLU A 136 -7.38 -7.12 12.40
N LYS A 137 -7.97 -7.75 13.43
CA LYS A 137 -9.10 -8.67 13.25
C LYS A 137 -10.37 -7.98 12.79
N GLU A 138 -10.59 -6.74 13.23
CA GLU A 138 -11.71 -5.93 12.77
C GLU A 138 -11.47 -5.35 11.38
N ILE A 139 -10.21 -5.04 11.05
CA ILE A 139 -9.80 -4.51 9.75
C ILE A 139 -9.91 -5.57 8.65
N HIS A 140 -9.61 -6.82 8.99
CA HIS A 140 -9.58 -7.92 8.04
C HIS A 140 -10.93 -8.06 7.33
N LEU A 141 -10.92 -8.05 6.01
CA LEU A 141 -12.09 -8.09 5.13
C LEU A 141 -13.07 -6.90 5.27
N THR A 142 -12.62 -5.76 5.80
CA THR A 142 -13.42 -4.55 5.77
C THR A 142 -13.63 -4.09 4.33
N GLU A 143 -14.89 -3.92 3.94
CA GLU A 143 -15.25 -3.39 2.63
C GLU A 143 -15.38 -1.87 2.69
N LEU A 144 -14.66 -1.17 1.82
CA LEU A 144 -14.75 0.27 1.64
C LEU A 144 -15.31 0.57 0.25
N LYS A 145 -16.29 1.46 0.19
CA LYS A 145 -16.75 2.00 -1.09
C LYS A 145 -15.78 3.08 -1.57
N ASN A 146 -15.73 3.30 -2.87
CA ASN A 146 -14.93 4.37 -3.45
C ASN A 146 -15.22 5.74 -2.79
N GLU A 147 -16.49 6.01 -2.46
CA GLU A 147 -16.91 7.24 -1.78
C GLU A 147 -16.25 7.42 -0.41
N ASP A 148 -16.11 6.33 0.36
CA ASP A 148 -15.47 6.35 1.66
C ASP A 148 -13.98 6.64 1.53
N VAL A 149 -13.31 6.00 0.58
CA VAL A 149 -11.89 6.23 0.28
C VAL A 149 -11.66 7.69 -0.14
N PHE A 150 -12.51 8.24 -1.03
CA PHE A 150 -12.43 9.65 -1.44
C PHE A 150 -12.67 10.61 -0.29
N LYS A 151 -13.64 10.34 0.57
CA LYS A 151 -13.94 11.17 1.74
C LYS A 151 -12.76 11.21 2.69
N ILE A 152 -12.21 10.04 3.05
CA ILE A 152 -11.04 9.93 3.94
C ILE A 152 -9.83 10.64 3.32
N SER A 153 -9.55 10.39 2.04
CA SER A 153 -8.42 11.01 1.35
C SER A 153 -8.53 12.53 1.32
N ASN A 154 -9.70 13.07 0.98
CA ASN A 154 -9.92 14.52 0.97
C ASN A 154 -9.75 15.12 2.36
N GLU A 155 -10.18 14.45 3.40
CA GLU A 155 -10.01 14.93 4.76
C GLU A 155 -8.54 14.95 5.17
N LEU A 156 -7.80 13.86 4.94
CA LEU A 156 -6.39 13.74 5.27
C LEU A 156 -5.53 14.82 4.57
N LEU A 157 -5.86 15.18 3.33
CA LEU A 157 -5.15 16.22 2.58
C LEU A 157 -5.22 17.62 3.20
N HIS A 158 -6.16 17.86 4.11
CA HIS A 158 -6.32 19.15 4.79
C HIS A 158 -5.80 19.16 6.24
N LEU A 159 -5.32 18.03 6.73
CA LEU A 159 -4.84 17.87 8.09
C LEU A 159 -3.31 17.89 8.15
N ASN A 160 -2.76 18.47 9.22
CA ASN A 160 -1.35 18.30 9.56
C ASN A 160 -1.15 17.06 10.44
N GLU A 161 0.09 16.61 10.55
CA GLU A 161 0.47 15.40 11.32
C GLU A 161 -0.11 15.39 12.77
N PRO A 162 -0.02 16.45 13.59
CA PRO A 162 -0.61 16.44 14.93
C PRO A 162 -2.12 16.26 14.94
N HIS A 163 -2.84 16.85 13.97
CA HIS A 163 -4.28 16.68 13.86
C HIS A 163 -4.67 15.27 13.42
N ILE A 164 -3.90 14.66 12.49
CA ILE A 164 -4.11 13.27 12.07
C ILE A 164 -3.97 12.33 13.27
N ILE A 165 -2.87 12.44 14.03
CA ILE A 165 -2.59 11.61 15.20
C ILE A 165 -3.67 11.78 16.28
N THR A 166 -4.12 13.01 16.52
CA THR A 166 -5.14 13.29 17.53
C THR A 166 -6.51 12.74 17.13
N LYS A 167 -6.87 12.87 15.86
CA LYS A 167 -8.17 12.46 15.34
C LYS A 167 -8.27 10.94 15.17
N TYR A 168 -7.27 10.33 14.59
CA TYR A 168 -7.27 8.90 14.24
C TYR A 168 -6.38 8.08 15.17
N LYS A 169 -6.88 7.87 16.39
CA LYS A 169 -6.12 7.23 17.48
C LYS A 169 -5.72 5.77 17.20
N GLY A 170 -6.45 5.07 16.33
CA GLY A 170 -6.10 3.73 15.89
C GLY A 170 -4.97 3.69 14.85
N LEU A 171 -4.53 4.83 14.33
CA LEU A 171 -3.45 4.91 13.37
C LEU A 171 -2.09 4.94 14.09
N ASP A 172 -1.12 4.17 13.60
CA ASP A 172 0.28 4.31 14.04
C ASP A 172 0.77 5.74 13.74
N PRO A 173 1.26 6.50 14.74
CA PRO A 173 1.75 7.86 14.54
C PRO A 173 2.81 7.99 13.43
N LYS A 174 3.60 6.95 13.18
CA LYS A 174 4.59 6.94 12.09
C LYS A 174 3.96 6.98 10.69
N ARG A 175 2.65 6.71 10.58
CA ARG A 175 1.88 6.73 9.33
C ARG A 175 1.15 8.03 9.08
N ALA A 176 1.25 9.00 10.00
CA ALA A 176 0.64 10.31 9.87
C ALA A 176 1.48 11.32 9.07
N LYS A 177 2.64 10.87 8.58
CA LYS A 177 3.58 11.66 7.76
C LYS A 177 3.30 11.51 6.28
#